data_55e488826ef9854978f4f3a018466d5b
#
_entry.id   55e488826ef9854978f4f3a018466d5b
#
_cell.length_a   1.000
_cell.length_b   1.000
_cell.length_c   1.000
_cell.angle_alpha   90.00
_cell.angle_beta   90.00
_cell.angle_gamma   90.00
#
_symmetry.space_group_name_H-M   'P 1'
#
loop_
_entity.id
_entity.type
_entity.pdbx_description
1 polymer ?
#
loop_
_entity_poly.entity_id
_entity_poly.type
_entity_poly.pdbx_seq_one_letter_code
_entity_poly.pdbx_strand_id
1 'polypeptide(L)'
;NNAASIMLPTYTGSAYYDEENKFSKISFDDIKDNDLAVKTQNSWISMIEHYFFSAWLPTTASKKTIYTGYDQNIYTIGSSTDYSQISPGQSLTYTSLMFVGPKLQSEISSLTEGLDLTVDYGVLTFLSAPLFWILESINILFNNWGISIIILTILIKAVFFKLSETSYRSMAQMKKLNPRMQALKERYSEDKKKFSEALMRMY
;
A
#
# COMPACT_ATOMS: atom_id res chain seq x y z
N ASN A 1 -17.75 7.24 11.63
CA ASN A 1 -18.33 6.09 10.91
C ASN A 1 -17.22 5.44 10.08
N ASN A 2 -16.36 4.67 10.76
CA ASN A 2 -15.41 3.78 10.10
C ASN A 2 -16.18 2.56 9.59
N ALA A 3 -16.78 2.67 8.40
CA ALA A 3 -16.99 1.50 7.59
C ALA A 3 -15.59 1.02 7.20
N ALA A 4 -15.08 0.03 7.93
CA ALA A 4 -13.90 -0.70 7.52
C ALA A 4 -14.17 -1.25 6.12
N SER A 5 -13.75 -0.52 5.11
CA SER A 5 -13.78 -1.02 3.75
C SER A 5 -12.80 -2.19 3.74
N ILE A 6 -13.28 -3.35 3.36
CA ILE A 6 -12.48 -4.57 3.09
C ILE A 6 -11.51 -4.33 1.90
N MET A 7 -11.56 -3.18 1.26
CA MET A 7 -10.56 -2.68 0.32
C MET A 7 -9.30 -2.32 1.09
N LEU A 8 -8.16 -2.80 0.62
CA LEU A 8 -6.82 -2.51 1.11
C LEU A 8 -6.73 -1.04 1.54
N PRO A 9 -6.56 -0.76 2.83
CA PRO A 9 -6.60 0.61 3.31
C PRO A 9 -5.40 1.36 2.75
N THR A 10 -5.67 2.36 1.92
CA THR A 10 -4.62 3.29 1.51
C THR A 10 -4.21 4.09 2.74
N TYR A 11 -2.93 4.12 3.04
CA TYR A 11 -2.42 4.87 4.18
C TYR A 11 -2.67 6.36 4.00
N THR A 12 -3.30 6.97 5.00
CA THR A 12 -3.43 8.40 5.20
C THR A 12 -2.91 8.76 6.59
N GLY A 13 -2.05 9.76 6.68
CA GLY A 13 -1.40 10.12 7.93
C GLY A 13 -0.06 10.81 7.71
N SER A 14 0.71 10.93 8.77
CA SER A 14 2.05 11.48 8.72
C SER A 14 3.08 10.39 8.49
N ALA A 15 4.19 10.73 7.85
CA ALA A 15 5.34 9.85 7.75
C ALA A 15 6.64 10.66 7.81
N TYR A 16 7.70 10.00 8.18
CA TYR A 16 9.05 10.54 8.13
C TYR A 16 10.04 9.48 7.68
N TYR A 17 11.18 9.94 7.24
CA TYR A 17 12.31 9.10 6.91
C TYR A 17 13.56 9.64 7.60
N ASP A 18 14.34 8.74 8.17
CA ASP A 18 15.65 9.03 8.71
C ASP A 18 16.64 7.90 8.39
N GLU A 19 17.91 8.13 8.64
CA GLU A 19 18.96 7.14 8.34
C GLU A 19 18.86 5.89 9.25
N GLU A 20 18.36 6.03 10.47
CA GLU A 20 18.30 4.99 11.48
C GLU A 20 17.05 4.13 11.35
N ASN A 21 15.88 4.77 11.35
CA ASN A 21 14.59 4.09 11.36
C ASN A 21 14.01 3.86 9.96
N LYS A 22 14.64 4.45 8.93
CA LYS A 22 14.16 4.43 7.55
C LYS A 22 12.76 5.03 7.46
N PHE A 23 11.90 4.50 6.60
CA PHE A 23 10.55 5.01 6.42
C PHE A 23 9.62 4.58 7.55
N SER A 24 9.10 5.54 8.29
CA SER A 24 8.20 5.32 9.42
C SER A 24 6.87 6.04 9.23
N LYS A 25 5.79 5.31 9.37
CA LYS A 25 4.42 5.82 9.31
C LYS A 25 3.93 6.15 10.71
N ILE A 26 3.21 7.25 10.83
CA ILE A 26 2.59 7.69 12.09
C ILE A 26 1.11 7.94 11.79
N SER A 27 0.25 7.05 12.25
CA SER A 27 -1.20 7.20 12.05
C SER A 27 -1.75 8.42 12.82
N PHE A 28 -2.89 8.92 12.42
CA PHE A 28 -3.56 10.00 13.15
C PHE A 28 -3.93 9.59 14.57
N ASP A 29 -4.25 8.32 14.80
CA ASP A 29 -4.53 7.80 16.14
C ASP A 29 -3.25 7.79 17.01
N ASP A 30 -2.10 7.40 16.45
CA ASP A 30 -0.81 7.44 17.14
C ASP A 30 -0.42 8.88 17.56
N ILE A 31 -0.64 9.86 16.67
CA ILE A 31 -0.36 11.27 16.96
C ILE A 31 -1.26 11.80 18.09
N LYS A 32 -2.50 11.32 18.16
CA LYS A 32 -3.46 11.73 19.18
C LYS A 32 -3.11 11.16 20.54
N ASP A 33 -2.58 9.95 20.58
CA ASP A 33 -2.27 9.24 21.81
C ASP A 33 -0.91 9.63 22.39
N ASN A 34 0.09 9.94 21.52
CA ASN A 34 1.44 10.27 21.95
C ASN A 34 2.11 11.28 21.02
N ASP A 35 2.69 12.32 21.59
CA ASP A 35 3.57 13.23 20.86
C ASP A 35 4.88 12.54 20.52
N LEU A 36 5.25 12.54 19.26
CA LEU A 36 6.56 12.04 18.80
C LEU A 36 7.62 13.13 18.94
N ALA A 37 8.82 12.76 19.38
CA ALA A 37 10.00 13.61 19.34
C ALA A 37 11.23 12.77 18.99
N VAL A 38 11.65 12.78 17.73
CA VAL A 38 12.79 12.01 17.23
C VAL A 38 13.91 12.92 16.79
N LYS A 39 15.10 12.74 17.36
CA LYS A 39 16.32 13.45 16.93
C LYS A 39 16.97 12.69 15.78
N THR A 40 17.22 13.39 14.69
CA THR A 40 17.69 12.76 13.45
C THR A 40 18.55 13.70 12.61
N GLN A 41 19.21 13.15 11.60
CA GLN A 41 19.91 13.88 10.55
C GLN A 41 19.40 13.42 9.19
N ASN A 42 19.54 14.26 8.15
CA ASN A 42 19.13 13.92 6.79
C ASN A 42 17.72 13.31 6.67
N SER A 43 16.78 13.90 7.37
CA SER A 43 15.40 13.42 7.43
C SER A 43 14.46 14.28 6.61
N TRP A 44 13.43 13.67 6.12
CA TRP A 44 12.27 14.36 5.59
C TRP A 44 11.00 13.96 6.35
N ILE A 45 10.01 14.83 6.30
CA ILE A 45 8.69 14.62 6.88
C ILE A 45 7.63 14.80 5.81
N SER A 46 6.53 14.10 5.92
CA SER A 46 5.42 14.21 4.98
C SER A 46 4.06 14.05 5.65
N MET A 47 3.07 14.66 5.03
CA MET A 47 1.65 14.39 5.25
C MET A 47 1.09 13.71 4.00
N ILE A 48 0.53 12.53 4.18
CA ILE A 48 0.16 11.62 3.10
C ILE A 48 -1.35 11.49 3.07
N GLU A 49 -1.93 11.80 1.91
CA GLU A 49 -3.33 11.60 1.56
C GLU A 49 -3.47 10.44 0.55
N HIS A 50 -4.69 10.16 0.13
CA HIS A 50 -4.95 9.04 -0.78
C HIS A 50 -4.19 9.13 -2.11
N TYR A 51 -4.27 10.26 -2.81
CA TYR A 51 -3.64 10.47 -4.13
C TYR A 51 -2.50 11.48 -4.11
N PHE A 52 -2.47 12.37 -3.11
CA PHE A 52 -1.53 13.46 -2.99
C PHE A 52 -0.74 13.35 -1.70
N PHE A 53 0.38 14.00 -1.65
CA PHE A 53 1.13 14.19 -0.41
C PHE A 53 1.90 15.50 -0.46
N SER A 54 2.28 15.97 0.72
CA SER A 54 3.23 17.06 0.89
C SER A 54 4.43 16.54 1.67
N ALA A 55 5.63 16.95 1.28
CA ALA A 55 6.86 16.57 1.96
C ALA A 55 7.82 17.76 2.09
N TRP A 56 8.42 17.89 3.27
CA TRP A 56 9.53 18.79 3.52
C TRP A 56 10.84 18.01 3.39
N LEU A 57 11.65 18.38 2.40
CA LEU A 57 12.85 17.66 2.02
C LEU A 57 14.10 18.35 2.59
N PRO A 58 15.11 17.57 3.00
CA PRO A 58 16.37 18.15 3.48
C PRO A 58 17.13 18.77 2.31
N THR A 59 17.61 19.98 2.49
CA THR A 59 18.56 20.62 1.55
C THR A 59 19.98 20.59 2.08
N THR A 60 20.15 20.45 3.39
CA THR A 60 21.44 20.38 4.08
C THR A 60 21.36 19.38 5.22
N ALA A 61 22.41 18.59 5.39
CA ALA A 61 22.55 17.70 6.53
C ALA A 61 22.66 18.52 7.83
N SER A 62 21.61 18.58 8.60
CA SER A 62 21.57 19.25 9.90
C SER A 62 20.85 18.38 10.91
N LYS A 63 21.28 18.50 12.18
CA LYS A 63 20.56 17.87 13.28
C LYS A 63 19.19 18.51 13.40
N LYS A 64 18.16 17.68 13.41
CA LYS A 64 16.76 18.07 13.48
C LYS A 64 16.05 17.26 14.54
N THR A 65 14.99 17.81 15.08
CA THR A 65 14.03 17.06 15.88
C THR A 65 12.72 17.04 15.13
N ILE A 66 12.27 15.85 14.71
CA ILE A 66 10.94 15.65 14.16
C ILE A 66 9.97 15.56 15.33
N TYR A 67 8.87 16.26 15.23
CA TYR A 67 7.82 16.23 16.25
C TYR A 67 6.45 16.11 15.59
N THR A 68 5.51 15.51 16.32
CA THR A 68 4.10 15.51 15.99
C THR A 68 3.32 16.22 17.08
N GLY A 69 2.11 16.63 16.77
CA GLY A 69 1.21 17.24 17.73
C GLY A 69 -0.24 17.17 17.29
N TYR A 70 -1.13 17.18 18.26
CA TYR A 70 -2.56 17.22 18.05
C TYR A 70 -3.19 18.31 18.90
N ASP A 71 -3.81 19.27 18.27
CA ASP A 71 -4.55 20.33 18.95
C ASP A 71 -5.81 20.71 18.17
N GLN A 72 -6.93 20.85 18.87
CA GLN A 72 -8.23 21.28 18.33
C GLN A 72 -8.61 20.56 17.02
N ASN A 73 -8.40 19.25 16.95
CA ASN A 73 -8.69 18.42 15.76
C ASN A 73 -7.75 18.66 14.56
N ILE A 74 -6.62 19.32 14.77
CA ILE A 74 -5.57 19.55 13.80
C ILE A 74 -4.38 18.65 14.12
N TYR A 75 -3.98 17.84 13.15
CA TYR A 75 -2.79 17.02 13.23
C TYR A 75 -1.61 17.73 12.59
N THR A 76 -0.51 17.76 13.29
CA THR A 76 0.71 18.45 12.86
C THR A 76 1.88 17.49 12.84
N ILE A 77 2.69 17.56 11.80
CA ILE A 77 4.05 17.02 11.80
C ILE A 77 5.00 18.14 11.42
N GLY A 78 6.08 18.28 12.17
CA GLY A 78 7.05 19.34 11.99
C GLY A 78 8.47 18.88 12.24
N SER A 79 9.41 19.70 11.83
CA SER A 79 10.82 19.49 12.13
C SER A 79 11.43 20.80 12.63
N SER A 80 12.13 20.75 13.76
CA SER A 80 12.88 21.86 14.30
C SER A 80 14.37 21.60 14.16
N THR A 81 15.14 22.66 13.88
CA THR A 81 16.60 22.60 13.76
C THR A 81 17.21 23.49 14.82
N ASP A 82 18.18 22.94 15.56
CA ASP A 82 18.93 23.70 16.52
C ASP A 82 19.97 24.55 15.80
N TYR A 83 19.87 25.85 15.93
CA TYR A 83 20.83 26.79 15.35
C TYR A 83 21.88 27.25 16.37
N SER A 84 23.11 27.41 15.91
CA SER A 84 24.13 28.12 16.65
C SER A 84 23.75 29.58 16.84
N GLN A 85 24.29 30.22 17.89
CA GLN A 85 24.11 31.64 18.10
C GLN A 85 24.58 32.44 16.89
N ILE A 86 23.75 33.36 16.41
CA ILE A 86 24.10 34.30 15.35
C ILE A 86 24.67 35.53 16.01
N SER A 87 25.95 35.85 15.69
CA SER A 87 26.57 37.05 16.25
C SER A 87 26.00 38.34 15.64
N PRO A 88 26.02 39.44 16.37
CA PRO A 88 25.54 40.72 15.84
C PRO A 88 26.19 41.08 14.50
N GLY A 89 25.40 41.46 13.51
CA GLY A 89 25.83 41.78 12.15
C GLY A 89 26.04 40.57 11.22
N GLN A 90 25.83 39.35 11.71
CA GLN A 90 25.85 38.14 10.87
C GLN A 90 24.45 37.70 10.47
N SER A 91 24.33 37.04 9.33
CA SER A 91 23.07 36.44 8.84
C SER A 91 23.26 34.94 8.65
N LEU A 92 22.20 34.19 8.94
CA LEU A 92 22.08 32.76 8.62
C LEU A 92 20.93 32.58 7.64
N THR A 93 21.21 31.95 6.53
CA THR A 93 20.19 31.60 5.54
C THR A 93 19.82 30.12 5.70
N TYR A 94 18.56 29.84 5.92
CA TYR A 94 18.02 28.48 5.92
C TYR A 94 17.21 28.27 4.64
N THR A 95 17.53 27.20 3.92
CA THR A 95 16.80 26.79 2.72
C THR A 95 16.14 25.46 2.96
N SER A 96 14.89 25.34 2.61
CA SER A 96 14.15 24.09 2.62
C SER A 96 13.42 23.89 1.30
N LEU A 97 13.26 22.65 0.89
CA LEU A 97 12.51 22.28 -0.29
C LEU A 97 11.21 21.62 0.16
N MET A 98 10.09 22.10 -0.39
CA MET A 98 8.79 21.49 -0.18
C MET A 98 8.27 20.94 -1.49
N PHE A 99 7.90 19.66 -1.48
CA PHE A 99 7.16 19.02 -2.55
C PHE A 99 5.68 18.95 -2.18
N VAL A 100 4.80 19.31 -3.10
CA VAL A 100 3.35 19.11 -2.98
C VAL A 100 2.85 18.62 -4.32
N GLY A 101 2.33 17.40 -4.37
CA GLY A 101 1.91 16.83 -5.66
C GLY A 101 1.31 15.44 -5.54
N PRO A 102 0.95 14.85 -6.69
CA PRO A 102 0.46 13.49 -6.76
C PRO A 102 1.56 12.48 -6.47
N LYS A 103 1.16 11.27 -6.05
CA LYS A 103 2.07 10.16 -5.78
C LYS A 103 2.54 9.48 -7.07
N LEU A 104 3.25 10.19 -7.93
CA LEU A 104 3.84 9.64 -9.16
C LEU A 104 5.23 9.07 -8.86
N GLN A 105 5.33 7.74 -8.77
CA GLN A 105 6.54 7.05 -8.33
C GLN A 105 7.78 7.41 -9.16
N SER A 106 7.63 7.59 -10.47
CA SER A 106 8.70 8.00 -11.39
C SER A 106 9.27 9.39 -11.09
N GLU A 107 8.45 10.31 -10.58
CA GLU A 107 8.88 11.67 -10.25
C GLU A 107 9.49 11.73 -8.85
N ILE A 108 8.84 11.11 -7.87
CA ILE A 108 9.23 11.23 -6.46
C ILE A 108 10.50 10.44 -6.12
N SER A 109 10.78 9.33 -6.80
CA SER A 109 11.99 8.53 -6.58
C SER A 109 13.31 9.30 -6.84
N SER A 110 13.25 10.33 -7.67
CA SER A 110 14.41 11.17 -8.00
C SER A 110 14.66 12.33 -7.01
N LEU A 111 13.69 12.63 -6.13
CA LEU A 111 13.76 13.82 -5.26
C LEU A 111 14.63 13.58 -4.02
N THR A 112 14.45 12.48 -3.34
CA THR A 112 15.23 12.09 -2.15
C THR A 112 15.05 10.61 -1.84
N GLU A 113 16.01 10.03 -1.13
CA GLU A 113 15.97 8.62 -0.72
C GLU A 113 14.74 8.31 0.12
N GLY A 114 14.09 7.20 -0.19
CA GLY A 114 12.94 6.68 0.56
C GLY A 114 11.63 7.44 0.35
N LEU A 115 11.58 8.48 -0.49
CA LEU A 115 10.33 9.19 -0.75
C LEU A 115 9.35 8.36 -1.58
N ASP A 116 9.86 7.46 -2.41
CA ASP A 116 9.09 6.47 -3.17
C ASP A 116 8.30 5.51 -2.28
N LEU A 117 8.73 5.30 -1.03
CA LEU A 117 8.04 4.49 -0.04
C LEU A 117 6.70 5.11 0.43
N THR A 118 6.45 6.38 0.12
CA THR A 118 5.13 7.00 0.31
C THR A 118 4.06 6.40 -0.61
N VAL A 119 4.47 5.76 -1.71
CA VAL A 119 3.61 4.95 -2.57
C VAL A 119 3.51 3.55 -1.99
N ASP A 120 2.50 3.33 -1.17
CA ASP A 120 2.34 2.08 -0.45
C ASP A 120 1.34 1.16 -1.16
N TYR A 121 1.83 0.03 -1.64
CA TYR A 121 1.00 -1.04 -2.20
C TYR A 121 0.52 -2.04 -1.14
N GLY A 122 0.84 -1.79 0.15
CA GLY A 122 0.48 -2.65 1.27
C GLY A 122 1.13 -4.03 1.21
N VAL A 123 0.46 -5.01 1.81
CA VAL A 123 0.95 -6.40 1.91
C VAL A 123 1.16 -7.06 0.53
N LEU A 124 0.43 -6.60 -0.49
CA LEU A 124 0.51 -7.16 -1.84
C LEU A 124 1.55 -6.48 -2.74
N THR A 125 2.48 -5.71 -2.19
CA THR A 125 3.53 -4.99 -2.94
C THR A 125 4.30 -5.93 -3.89
N PHE A 126 4.62 -7.15 -3.43
CA PHE A 126 5.33 -8.16 -4.24
C PHE A 126 4.59 -8.55 -5.53
N LEU A 127 3.27 -8.41 -5.55
CA LEU A 127 2.41 -8.69 -6.71
C LEU A 127 2.08 -7.41 -7.49
N SER A 128 1.76 -6.34 -6.79
CA SER A 128 1.31 -5.08 -7.37
C SER A 128 2.42 -4.35 -8.12
N ALA A 129 3.63 -4.32 -7.56
CA ALA A 129 4.76 -3.62 -8.17
C ALA A 129 5.16 -4.19 -9.54
N PRO A 130 5.33 -5.54 -9.73
CA PRO A 130 5.59 -6.09 -11.04
C PRO A 130 4.46 -5.87 -12.04
N LEU A 131 3.19 -5.95 -11.61
CA LEU A 131 2.05 -5.70 -12.48
C LEU A 131 2.00 -4.25 -12.93
N PHE A 132 2.28 -3.31 -12.04
CA PHE A 132 2.34 -1.90 -12.38
C PHE A 132 3.50 -1.60 -13.34
N TRP A 133 4.67 -2.20 -13.13
CA TRP A 133 5.82 -2.07 -14.04
C TRP A 133 5.49 -2.58 -15.46
N ILE A 134 4.80 -3.72 -15.58
CA ILE A 134 4.33 -4.24 -16.88
C ILE A 134 3.33 -3.25 -17.50
N LEU A 135 2.38 -2.76 -16.74
CA LEU A 135 1.38 -1.78 -17.19
C LEU A 135 2.04 -0.51 -17.73
N GLU A 136 3.01 0.03 -16.99
CA GLU A 136 3.78 1.22 -17.38
C GLU A 136 4.59 0.96 -18.66
N SER A 137 5.24 -0.20 -18.76
CA SER A 137 5.98 -0.61 -19.96
C SER A 137 5.09 -0.67 -21.20
N ILE A 138 3.87 -1.21 -21.06
CA ILE A 138 2.88 -1.23 -22.14
C ILE A 138 2.42 0.20 -22.47
N ASN A 139 2.24 1.04 -21.45
CA ASN A 139 1.82 2.42 -21.68
C ASN A 139 2.88 3.25 -22.41
N ILE A 140 4.14 3.04 -22.15
CA ILE A 140 5.24 3.67 -22.92
C ILE A 140 5.15 3.33 -24.41
N LEU A 141 4.76 2.09 -24.76
CA LEU A 141 4.65 1.64 -26.15
C LEU A 141 3.41 2.20 -26.86
N PHE A 142 2.26 2.21 -26.18
CA PHE A 142 0.97 2.59 -26.78
C PHE A 142 0.51 4.00 -26.45
N ASN A 143 1.14 4.66 -25.50
CA ASN A 143 0.81 6.00 -24.98
C ASN A 143 -0.70 6.17 -24.67
N ASN A 144 -1.32 5.09 -24.18
CA ASN A 144 -2.74 5.05 -23.86
C ASN A 144 -3.03 4.07 -22.72
N TRP A 145 -3.40 4.60 -21.57
CA TRP A 145 -3.69 3.79 -20.37
C TRP A 145 -4.84 2.79 -20.57
N GLY A 146 -5.87 3.15 -21.34
CA GLY A 146 -7.00 2.25 -21.62
C GLY A 146 -6.57 1.00 -22.38
N ILE A 147 -5.78 1.17 -23.45
CA ILE A 147 -5.21 0.06 -24.23
C ILE A 147 -4.28 -0.78 -23.35
N SER A 148 -3.45 -0.13 -22.54
CA SER A 148 -2.51 -0.81 -21.65
C SER A 148 -3.21 -1.71 -20.63
N ILE A 149 -4.31 -1.25 -20.06
CA ILE A 149 -5.12 -2.03 -19.12
C ILE A 149 -5.76 -3.24 -19.82
N ILE A 150 -6.26 -3.07 -21.04
CA ILE A 150 -6.84 -4.18 -21.82
C ILE A 150 -5.78 -5.26 -22.10
N ILE A 151 -4.61 -4.83 -22.57
CA ILE A 151 -3.50 -5.76 -22.89
C ILE A 151 -3.04 -6.49 -21.62
N LEU A 152 -2.80 -5.77 -20.52
CA LEU A 152 -2.41 -6.36 -19.25
C LEU A 152 -3.46 -7.38 -18.77
N THR A 153 -4.74 -7.05 -18.89
CA THR A 153 -5.83 -7.96 -18.50
C THR A 153 -5.80 -9.25 -19.33
N ILE A 154 -5.55 -9.14 -20.64
CA ILE A 154 -5.42 -10.31 -21.54
C ILE A 154 -4.22 -11.16 -21.12
N LEU A 155 -3.07 -10.55 -20.84
CA LEU A 155 -1.86 -11.24 -20.38
C LEU A 155 -2.10 -12.01 -19.08
N ILE A 156 -2.70 -11.36 -18.08
CA ILE A 156 -3.03 -11.99 -16.80
C ILE A 156 -3.98 -13.18 -17.02
N LYS A 157 -5.03 -13.01 -17.82
CA LYS A 157 -5.97 -14.11 -18.14
C LYS A 157 -5.29 -15.25 -18.90
N ALA A 158 -4.36 -14.96 -19.82
CA ALA A 158 -3.60 -15.97 -20.54
C ALA A 158 -2.70 -16.80 -19.61
N VAL A 159 -2.00 -16.14 -18.68
CA VAL A 159 -1.15 -16.80 -17.67
C VAL A 159 -1.97 -17.73 -16.77
N PHE A 160 -3.13 -17.26 -16.30
CA PHE A 160 -4.00 -18.03 -15.41
C PHE A 160 -4.99 -18.94 -16.13
N PHE A 161 -4.96 -19.00 -17.47
CA PHE A 161 -5.92 -19.77 -18.26
C PHE A 161 -5.96 -21.25 -17.86
N LYS A 162 -4.82 -21.92 -17.77
CA LYS A 162 -4.75 -23.34 -17.37
C LYS A 162 -5.29 -23.59 -15.97
N LEU A 163 -4.98 -22.69 -15.04
CA LEU A 163 -5.46 -22.79 -13.66
C LEU A 163 -6.98 -22.63 -13.60
N SER A 164 -7.51 -21.65 -14.32
CA SER A 164 -8.94 -21.41 -14.44
C SER A 164 -9.65 -22.58 -15.11
N GLU A 165 -9.11 -23.13 -16.22
CA GLU A 165 -9.65 -24.29 -16.90
C GLU A 165 -9.78 -25.48 -15.95
N THR A 166 -8.73 -25.79 -15.18
CA THR A 166 -8.74 -26.90 -14.22
C THR A 166 -9.81 -26.70 -13.16
N SER A 167 -9.93 -25.47 -12.63
CA SER A 167 -10.95 -25.11 -11.64
C SER A 167 -12.39 -25.27 -12.19
N TYR A 168 -12.63 -24.75 -13.39
CA TYR A 168 -13.95 -24.90 -14.05
C TYR A 168 -14.29 -26.35 -14.36
N ARG A 169 -13.30 -27.15 -14.77
CA ARG A 169 -13.45 -28.58 -15.04
C ARG A 169 -13.83 -29.33 -13.78
N SER A 170 -13.15 -29.07 -12.67
CA SER A 170 -13.48 -29.66 -11.35
C SER A 170 -14.88 -29.26 -10.88
N MET A 171 -15.25 -27.99 -11.05
CA MET A 171 -16.59 -27.52 -10.71
C MET A 171 -17.68 -28.15 -11.57
N ALA A 172 -17.42 -28.34 -12.87
CA ALA A 172 -18.34 -29.02 -13.78
C ALA A 172 -18.51 -30.50 -13.41
N GLN A 173 -17.45 -31.18 -12.98
CA GLN A 173 -17.54 -32.56 -12.48
C GLN A 173 -18.34 -32.62 -11.17
N MET A 174 -18.12 -31.70 -10.25
CA MET A 174 -18.88 -31.63 -9.01
C MET A 174 -20.38 -31.38 -9.26
N LYS A 175 -20.70 -30.54 -10.26
CA LYS A 175 -22.07 -30.28 -10.69
C LYS A 175 -22.78 -31.53 -11.23
N LYS A 176 -22.05 -32.45 -11.91
CA LYS A 176 -22.56 -33.73 -12.39
C LYS A 176 -22.76 -34.74 -11.25
N LEU A 177 -22.02 -34.61 -10.15
CA LEU A 177 -22.14 -35.48 -8.96
C LEU A 177 -23.30 -35.05 -8.06
N ASN A 178 -23.72 -33.78 -8.08
CA ASN A 178 -24.79 -33.25 -7.24
C ASN A 178 -26.12 -34.06 -7.29
N PRO A 179 -26.68 -34.43 -8.48
CA PRO A 179 -27.90 -35.21 -8.51
C PRO A 179 -27.72 -36.61 -7.92
N ARG A 180 -26.53 -37.22 -8.08
CA ARG A 180 -26.19 -38.52 -7.47
C ARG A 180 -26.07 -38.42 -5.96
N MET A 181 -25.49 -37.32 -5.47
CA MET A 181 -25.41 -37.03 -4.03
C MET A 181 -26.80 -36.85 -3.39
N GLN A 182 -27.68 -36.15 -4.10
CA GLN A 182 -29.08 -35.97 -3.63
C GLN A 182 -29.80 -37.31 -3.56
N ALA A 183 -29.71 -38.14 -4.60
CA ALA A 183 -30.31 -39.47 -4.60
C ALA A 183 -29.74 -40.41 -3.49
N LEU A 184 -28.43 -40.31 -3.22
CA LEU A 184 -27.81 -41.01 -2.10
C LEU A 184 -28.30 -40.49 -0.74
N LYS A 185 -28.49 -39.20 -0.59
CA LYS A 185 -29.01 -38.59 0.63
C LYS A 185 -30.46 -39.00 0.91
N GLU A 186 -31.27 -39.07 -0.13
CA GLU A 186 -32.67 -39.55 -0.02
C GLU A 186 -32.69 -41.04 0.31
N ARG A 187 -31.81 -41.85 -0.30
CA ARG A 187 -31.77 -43.31 -0.12
C ARG A 187 -31.25 -43.73 1.27
N TYR A 188 -30.37 -42.94 1.86
CA TYR A 188 -29.74 -43.25 3.15
C TYR A 188 -30.02 -42.18 4.21
N SER A 189 -31.19 -41.54 4.16
CA SER A 189 -31.55 -40.42 5.05
C SER A 189 -31.45 -40.75 6.54
N GLU A 190 -31.64 -42.02 6.93
CA GLU A 190 -31.64 -42.47 8.32
C GLU A 190 -30.32 -43.15 8.74
N ASP A 191 -29.47 -43.57 7.80
CA ASP A 191 -28.21 -44.30 8.08
C ASP A 191 -26.96 -43.53 7.64
N LYS A 192 -26.49 -42.65 8.53
CA LYS A 192 -25.31 -41.81 8.28
C LYS A 192 -24.05 -42.61 7.96
N LYS A 193 -23.95 -43.86 8.46
CA LYS A 193 -22.75 -44.68 8.25
C LYS A 193 -22.73 -45.25 6.82
N LYS A 194 -23.85 -45.77 6.34
CA LYS A 194 -23.99 -46.22 4.95
C LYS A 194 -23.92 -45.08 3.95
N PHE A 195 -24.44 -43.91 4.30
CA PHE A 195 -24.28 -42.70 3.47
C PHE A 195 -22.80 -42.33 3.30
N SER A 196 -22.01 -42.33 4.40
CA SER A 196 -20.58 -42.01 4.36
C SER A 196 -19.78 -43.03 3.55
N GLU A 197 -20.09 -44.34 3.69
CA GLU A 197 -19.43 -45.40 2.89
C GLU A 197 -19.78 -45.30 1.40
N ALA A 198 -21.05 -45.03 1.07
CA ALA A 198 -21.49 -44.86 -0.31
C ALA A 198 -20.91 -43.56 -0.94
N LEU A 199 -20.74 -42.50 -0.14
CA LEU A 199 -20.07 -41.28 -0.55
C LEU A 199 -18.59 -41.50 -0.89
N MET A 200 -17.86 -42.24 -0.05
CA MET A 200 -16.45 -42.61 -0.28
C MET A 200 -16.24 -43.50 -1.49
N ARG A 201 -17.21 -44.30 -1.86
CA ARG A 201 -17.14 -45.13 -3.10
C ARG A 201 -17.44 -44.32 -4.36
N MET A 202 -18.01 -43.13 -4.25
CA MET A 202 -18.37 -42.29 -5.36
C MET A 202 -17.26 -41.29 -5.75
N TYR A 203 -16.34 -41.01 -4.82
CA TYR A 203 -15.13 -40.20 -5.01
C TYR A 203 -13.96 -41.09 -5.44
#